data_f71ef6278e7cd7537a27ee0506b4ee7b
#
_entry.id   f71ef6278e7cd7537a27ee0506b4ee7b
#
_cell.length_a   1.000
_cell.length_b   1.000
_cell.length_c   1.000
_cell.angle_alpha   90.00
_cell.angle_beta   90.00
_cell.angle_gamma   90.00
#
_symmetry.space_group_name_H-M   'P 1'
#
loop_
_entity.id
_entity.type
_entity.pdbx_description
1 polymer ?
#
loop_
_entity_poly.entity_id
_entity_poly.type
_entity_poly.pdbx_seq_one_letter_code
_entity_poly.pdbx_strand_id
1 'polypeptide(L)'
;MIIVHEDDVQLIPSPNGNRTNGLITRTSGAMEMSAVRQEQEAGGFNPPHFHDREELMILRRGVAAVTVDNETVQLVPGDLLLVPPRAVHQVRNTGAETAEYQYFSPSGMRFYSAAGLEITPSWET
;
A
#
# COMPACT_ATOMS: atom_id res chain seq x y z
N MET A 1 21.22 -13.22 1.18
CA MET A 1 20.96 -11.79 0.91
C MET A 1 20.03 -11.71 -0.29
N ILE A 2 19.02 -10.82 -0.24
CA ILE A 2 18.08 -10.62 -1.34
C ILE A 2 18.18 -9.17 -1.75
N ILE A 3 18.40 -8.93 -3.05
CA ILE A 3 18.44 -7.57 -3.62
C ILE A 3 17.40 -7.50 -4.72
N VAL A 4 16.60 -6.45 -4.70
CA VAL A 4 15.63 -6.16 -5.75
C VAL A 4 15.88 -4.76 -6.27
N HIS A 5 16.02 -4.64 -7.59
CA HIS A 5 16.07 -3.34 -8.24
C HIS A 5 14.63 -2.94 -8.57
N GLU A 6 14.18 -1.86 -7.97
CA GLU A 6 12.78 -1.42 -8.05
C GLU A 6 12.30 -1.29 -9.50
N ASP A 7 13.16 -0.77 -10.38
CA ASP A 7 12.81 -0.57 -11.79
C ASP A 7 12.65 -1.88 -12.58
N ASP A 8 13.14 -3.00 -12.04
CA ASP A 8 12.98 -4.31 -12.69
C ASP A 8 11.66 -4.99 -12.31
N VAL A 9 10.91 -4.42 -11.37
CA VAL A 9 9.63 -4.97 -10.93
C VAL A 9 8.50 -4.31 -11.71
N GLN A 10 7.76 -5.12 -12.46
CA GLN A 10 6.62 -4.64 -13.22
C GLN A 10 5.40 -4.49 -12.31
N LEU A 11 4.87 -3.28 -12.22
CA LEU A 11 3.63 -3.04 -11.49
C LEU A 11 2.44 -3.59 -12.26
N ILE A 12 1.48 -4.14 -11.53
CA ILE A 12 0.31 -4.83 -12.08
C ILE A 12 -0.91 -3.93 -11.94
N PRO A 13 -1.60 -3.59 -13.04
CA PRO A 13 -2.82 -2.80 -12.96
C PRO A 13 -3.90 -3.48 -12.12
N SER A 14 -4.61 -2.70 -11.35
CA SER A 14 -5.74 -3.14 -10.54
C SER A 14 -6.82 -2.06 -10.56
N PRO A 15 -8.04 -2.35 -10.06
CA PRO A 15 -9.12 -1.37 -10.09
C PRO A 15 -8.78 -0.05 -9.40
N ASN A 16 -9.53 0.99 -9.76
CA ASN A 16 -9.49 2.31 -9.13
C ASN A 16 -8.20 3.09 -9.42
N GLY A 17 -7.57 2.84 -10.58
CA GLY A 17 -6.40 3.61 -11.01
C GLY A 17 -5.10 3.21 -10.33
N ASN A 18 -5.02 2.00 -9.83
CA ASN A 18 -3.84 1.49 -9.12
C ASN A 18 -2.99 0.59 -10.02
N ARG A 19 -1.68 0.61 -9.76
CA ARG A 19 -0.72 -0.37 -10.24
C ARG A 19 0.18 -0.73 -9.07
N THR A 20 0.24 -2.01 -8.73
CA THR A 20 0.88 -2.45 -7.50
C THR A 20 1.63 -3.76 -7.72
N ASN A 21 2.74 -3.93 -7.05
CA ASN A 21 3.39 -5.24 -6.94
C ASN A 21 4.26 -5.30 -5.69
N GLY A 22 4.49 -6.52 -5.22
CA GLY A 22 5.47 -6.76 -4.19
C GLY A 22 6.88 -6.53 -4.71
N LEU A 23 7.71 -5.89 -3.92
CA LEU A 23 9.15 -5.74 -4.19
C LEU A 23 9.91 -6.88 -3.53
N ILE A 24 9.75 -7.03 -2.24
CA ILE A 24 10.28 -8.14 -1.45
C ILE A 24 9.14 -8.66 -0.60
N THR A 25 8.80 -9.92 -0.78
CA THR A 25 7.68 -10.57 -0.10
C THR A 25 8.09 -11.98 0.30
N ARG A 26 7.14 -12.71 0.85
CA ARG A 26 7.34 -14.12 1.19
C ARG A 26 7.72 -14.93 -0.05
N THR A 27 7.16 -14.63 -1.21
CA THR A 27 7.52 -15.31 -2.46
C THR A 27 8.94 -15.00 -2.91
N SER A 28 9.52 -13.88 -2.50
CA SER A 28 10.94 -13.56 -2.74
C SER A 28 11.88 -14.21 -1.72
N GLY A 29 11.35 -14.87 -0.70
CA GLY A 29 12.12 -15.50 0.37
C GLY A 29 12.19 -14.67 1.65
N ALA A 30 11.47 -13.56 1.77
CA ALA A 30 11.43 -12.79 3.00
C ALA A 30 10.63 -13.53 4.08
N MET A 31 11.16 -13.57 5.30
CA MET A 31 10.54 -14.31 6.40
C MET A 31 9.73 -13.41 7.33
N GLU A 32 10.21 -12.20 7.59
CA GLU A 32 9.62 -11.33 8.61
C GLU A 32 9.02 -10.04 8.05
N MET A 33 9.60 -9.53 6.98
CA MET A 33 9.23 -8.23 6.42
C MET A 33 8.80 -8.35 4.97
N SER A 34 7.91 -7.46 4.55
CA SER A 34 7.58 -7.30 3.14
C SER A 34 7.58 -5.84 2.74
N ALA A 35 7.89 -5.59 1.48
CA ALA A 35 7.86 -4.26 0.87
C ALA A 35 7.08 -4.32 -0.44
N VAL A 36 6.19 -3.34 -0.63
CA VAL A 36 5.29 -3.25 -1.78
C VAL A 36 5.39 -1.85 -2.37
N ARG A 37 5.36 -1.75 -3.69
CA ARG A 37 5.30 -0.47 -4.38
C ARG A 37 3.96 -0.32 -5.08
N GLN A 38 3.40 0.90 -5.01
CA GLN A 38 2.17 1.25 -5.68
C GLN A 38 2.31 2.59 -6.39
N GLU A 39 1.80 2.65 -7.61
CA GLU A 39 1.51 3.88 -8.31
C GLU A 39 0.00 4.04 -8.40
N GLN A 40 -0.46 5.27 -8.24
CA GLN A 40 -1.88 5.58 -8.24
C GLN A 40 -2.09 6.80 -9.14
N GLU A 41 -2.89 6.65 -10.19
CA GLU A 41 -3.16 7.77 -11.09
C GLU A 41 -4.00 8.87 -10.39
N ALA A 42 -4.04 10.05 -10.98
CA ALA A 42 -4.86 11.16 -10.44
C ALA A 42 -6.31 10.69 -10.26
N GLY A 43 -6.85 10.92 -9.06
CA GLY A 43 -8.19 10.46 -8.69
C GLY A 43 -8.28 9.00 -8.29
N GLY A 44 -7.19 8.25 -8.39
CA GLY A 44 -7.15 6.86 -7.96
C GLY A 44 -7.24 6.71 -6.44
N PHE A 45 -7.63 5.54 -5.99
CA PHE A 45 -7.78 5.28 -4.55
C PHE A 45 -7.70 3.79 -4.23
N ASN A 46 -7.30 3.51 -2.99
CA ASN A 46 -7.48 2.19 -2.39
C ASN A 46 -8.79 2.23 -1.60
N PRO A 47 -9.74 1.33 -1.84
CA PRO A 47 -10.99 1.30 -1.09
C PRO A 47 -10.76 1.13 0.41
N PRO A 48 -11.71 1.52 1.27
CA PRO A 48 -11.59 1.28 2.70
C PRO A 48 -11.34 -0.19 3.02
N HIS A 49 -10.32 -0.46 3.82
CA HIS A 49 -9.89 -1.82 4.20
C HIS A 49 -9.11 -1.75 5.51
N PHE A 50 -8.80 -2.92 6.06
CA PHE A 50 -7.92 -3.02 7.22
C PHE A 50 -7.03 -4.26 7.13
N HIS A 51 -6.00 -4.30 7.96
CA HIS A 51 -5.06 -5.41 8.07
C HIS A 51 -5.02 -5.91 9.51
N ASP A 52 -4.56 -7.15 9.68
CA ASP A 52 -4.40 -7.73 11.02
C ASP A 52 -3.09 -7.32 11.72
N ARG A 53 -2.20 -6.61 11.01
CA ARG A 53 -0.90 -6.16 11.52
C ARG A 53 -0.68 -4.69 11.16
N GLU A 54 0.35 -4.08 11.74
CA GLU A 54 0.74 -2.73 11.39
C GLU A 54 1.22 -2.64 9.95
N GLU A 55 0.91 -1.53 9.29
CA GLU A 55 1.46 -1.19 7.98
C GLU A 55 2.11 0.19 8.06
N LEU A 56 3.33 0.29 7.56
CA LEU A 56 4.03 1.56 7.41
C LEU A 56 3.98 1.95 5.94
N MET A 57 3.55 3.18 5.65
CA MET A 57 3.59 3.71 4.29
C MET A 57 4.44 4.97 4.22
N ILE A 58 5.08 5.16 3.08
CA ILE A 58 5.75 6.41 2.74
C ILE A 58 5.24 6.90 1.39
N LEU A 59 4.89 8.18 1.31
CA LEU A 59 4.60 8.84 0.04
C LEU A 59 5.91 9.30 -0.58
N ARG A 60 6.17 8.83 -1.81
CA ARG A 60 7.41 9.13 -2.53
C ARG A 60 7.23 10.24 -3.55
N ARG A 61 6.06 10.34 -4.18
CA ARG A 61 5.75 11.32 -5.20
C ARG A 61 4.26 11.65 -5.18
N GLY A 62 3.92 12.90 -5.52
CA GLY A 62 2.54 13.36 -5.57
C GLY A 62 2.04 13.84 -4.22
N VAL A 63 0.73 13.89 -4.08
CA VAL A 63 0.05 14.23 -2.82
C VAL A 63 -1.09 13.25 -2.59
N ALA A 64 -1.40 12.98 -1.33
CA ALA A 64 -2.41 12.00 -0.98
C ALA A 64 -3.20 12.43 0.25
N ALA A 65 -4.45 11.99 0.31
CA ALA A 65 -5.27 12.04 1.52
C ALA A 65 -5.43 10.62 2.04
N VAL A 66 -5.12 10.42 3.30
CA VAL A 66 -5.30 9.13 3.97
C VAL A 66 -6.31 9.30 5.09
N THR A 67 -7.34 8.47 5.08
CA THR A 67 -8.34 8.42 6.14
C THR A 67 -8.12 7.16 6.96
N VAL A 68 -7.92 7.32 8.27
CA VAL A 68 -7.77 6.22 9.22
C VAL A 68 -8.77 6.45 10.34
N ASP A 69 -9.67 5.50 10.55
CA ASP A 69 -10.72 5.58 11.60
C ASP A 69 -11.45 6.93 11.60
N ASN A 70 -11.90 7.39 10.45
CA ASN A 70 -12.64 8.65 10.24
C ASN A 70 -11.80 9.92 10.41
N GLU A 71 -10.50 9.83 10.60
CA GLU A 71 -9.60 10.97 10.61
C GLU A 71 -8.84 11.03 9.29
N THR A 72 -8.87 12.17 8.61
CA THR A 72 -8.19 12.36 7.33
C THR A 72 -6.98 13.27 7.48
N VAL A 73 -5.85 12.82 6.95
CA VAL A 73 -4.61 13.60 6.91
C VAL A 73 -4.14 13.75 5.47
N GLN A 74 -3.47 14.87 5.19
CA GLN A 74 -2.82 15.11 3.90
C GLN A 74 -1.35 14.75 4.01
N LEU A 75 -0.84 14.04 3.01
CA LEU A 75 0.57 13.66 2.94
C LEU A 75 1.24 14.36 1.76
N VAL A 76 2.50 14.72 1.97
CA VAL A 76 3.42 15.22 0.94
C VAL A 76 4.63 14.29 0.86
N PRO A 77 5.43 14.34 -0.24
CA PRO A 77 6.57 13.43 -0.39
C PRO A 77 7.51 13.46 0.81
N GLY A 78 7.87 12.27 1.28
CA GLY A 78 8.71 12.08 2.47
C GLY A 78 7.94 11.84 3.75
N ASP A 79 6.63 12.04 3.76
CA ASP A 79 5.81 11.74 4.95
C ASP A 79 5.65 10.23 5.11
N LEU A 80 5.79 9.78 6.35
CA LEU A 80 5.53 8.40 6.75
C LEU A 80 4.28 8.35 7.62
N LEU A 81 3.48 7.29 7.41
CA LEU A 81 2.27 7.05 8.18
C LEU A 81 2.26 5.60 8.66
N LEU A 82 2.02 5.42 9.95
CA LEU A 82 1.83 4.09 10.52
C LEU A 82 0.33 3.85 10.70
N VAL A 83 -0.18 2.79 10.09
CA VAL A 83 -1.56 2.36 10.23
C VAL A 83 -1.62 1.26 11.30
N PRO A 84 -2.35 1.46 12.39
CA PRO A 84 -2.48 0.43 13.42
C PRO A 84 -3.19 -0.82 12.91
N PRO A 85 -2.98 -1.98 13.56
CA PRO A 85 -3.74 -3.18 13.24
C PRO A 85 -5.25 -2.92 13.34
N ARG A 86 -6.01 -3.44 12.40
CA ARG A 86 -7.48 -3.40 12.34
C ARG A 86 -8.11 -2.01 12.18
N ALA A 87 -7.29 -0.97 11.98
CA ALA A 87 -7.81 0.36 11.68
C ALA A 87 -8.26 0.41 10.21
N VAL A 88 -9.53 0.72 9.98
CA VAL A 88 -10.07 0.88 8.63
C VAL A 88 -9.48 2.14 8.02
N HIS A 89 -8.89 2.01 6.84
CA HIS A 89 -8.23 3.13 6.19
C HIS A 89 -8.44 3.14 4.69
N GLN A 90 -8.27 4.31 4.10
CA GLN A 90 -8.40 4.57 2.67
C GLN A 90 -7.29 5.53 2.24
N VAL A 91 -6.68 5.25 1.09
CA VAL A 91 -5.65 6.10 0.50
C VAL A 91 -6.18 6.63 -0.83
N ARG A 92 -6.12 7.95 -1.02
CA ARG A 92 -6.58 8.59 -2.26
C ARG A 92 -5.53 9.53 -2.81
N ASN A 93 -5.31 9.48 -4.12
CA ASN A 93 -4.52 10.49 -4.81
C ASN A 93 -5.39 11.74 -5.06
N THR A 94 -5.10 12.81 -4.35
CA THR A 94 -5.82 14.08 -4.44
C THR A 94 -5.13 15.10 -5.33
N GLY A 95 -4.01 14.73 -5.94
CA GLY A 95 -3.25 15.60 -6.83
C GLY A 95 -3.60 15.39 -8.30
N ALA A 96 -2.91 16.16 -9.16
CA ALA A 96 -3.08 16.11 -10.61
C ALA A 96 -2.09 15.14 -11.29
N GLU A 97 -1.11 14.65 -10.55
CA GLU A 97 -0.07 13.74 -11.06
C GLU A 97 -0.21 12.36 -10.43
N THR A 98 0.49 11.38 -10.99
CA THR A 98 0.61 10.05 -10.40
C THR A 98 1.25 10.14 -9.02
N ALA A 99 0.66 9.51 -8.03
CA ALA A 99 1.26 9.35 -6.71
C ALA A 99 2.02 8.03 -6.63
N GLU A 100 3.13 8.02 -5.90
CA GLU A 100 3.92 6.81 -5.65
C GLU A 100 4.05 6.57 -4.17
N TYR A 101 3.77 5.33 -3.77
CA TYR A 101 3.84 4.88 -2.38
C TYR A 101 4.75 3.67 -2.27
N GLN A 102 5.40 3.54 -1.11
CA GLN A 102 5.94 2.26 -0.67
C GLN A 102 5.28 1.89 0.65
N TYR A 103 4.99 0.60 0.79
CA TYR A 103 4.38 0.03 1.97
C TYR A 103 5.30 -1.03 2.55
N PHE A 104 5.42 -1.03 3.87
CA PHE A 104 6.22 -2.00 4.61
C PHE A 104 5.34 -2.62 5.69
N SER A 105 5.38 -3.93 5.79
CA SER A 105 4.55 -4.65 6.74
C SER A 105 5.20 -5.97 7.12
N PRO A 106 4.76 -6.59 8.22
CA PRO A 106 5.16 -7.95 8.52
C PRO A 106 4.75 -8.91 7.40
N SER A 107 5.63 -9.85 7.09
CA SER A 107 5.34 -10.90 6.12
C SER A 107 4.13 -11.71 6.56
N GLY A 108 3.24 -12.02 5.64
CA GLY A 108 2.01 -12.76 5.95
C GLY A 108 0.88 -11.92 6.54
N MET A 109 0.99 -10.60 6.52
CA MET A 109 -0.11 -9.73 6.92
C MET A 109 -1.36 -10.03 6.08
N ARG A 110 -2.52 -10.14 6.74
CA ARG A 110 -3.79 -10.41 6.09
C ARG A 110 -4.56 -9.13 5.85
N PHE A 111 -5.28 -9.09 4.73
CA PHE A 111 -6.05 -7.94 4.26
C PHE A 111 -7.53 -8.27 4.35
N TYR A 112 -8.34 -7.30 4.74
CA TYR A 112 -9.80 -7.44 4.86
C TYR A 112 -10.49 -6.23 4.28
N SER A 113 -11.63 -6.44 3.61
CA SER A 113 -12.51 -5.34 3.23
C SER A 113 -13.06 -4.66 4.48
N ALA A 114 -13.62 -3.45 4.33
CA ALA A 114 -14.26 -2.76 5.46
C ALA A 114 -15.39 -3.59 6.08
N ALA A 115 -16.00 -4.50 5.31
CA ALA A 115 -17.03 -5.41 5.81
C ALA A 115 -16.48 -6.66 6.51
N GLY A 116 -15.14 -6.82 6.57
CA GLY A 116 -14.49 -7.93 7.25
C GLY A 116 -14.25 -9.16 6.40
N LEU A 117 -14.42 -9.08 5.07
CA LEU A 117 -14.12 -10.18 4.17
C LEU A 117 -12.64 -10.19 3.83
N GLU A 118 -11.99 -11.35 3.97
CA GLU A 118 -10.57 -11.48 3.65
C GLU A 118 -10.33 -11.29 2.15
N ILE A 119 -9.28 -10.52 1.83
CA ILE A 119 -8.84 -10.24 0.47
C ILE A 119 -7.42 -10.78 0.33
N THR A 120 -7.14 -11.51 -0.76
CA THR A 120 -5.78 -11.93 -1.07
C THR A 120 -5.21 -11.02 -2.15
N PRO A 121 -4.17 -10.22 -1.85
CA PRO A 121 -3.53 -9.38 -2.86
C PRO A 121 -2.89 -10.22 -3.96
N SER A 122 -2.87 -9.70 -5.19
CA SER A 122 -2.34 -10.43 -6.34
C SER A 122 -0.86 -10.81 -6.21
N TRP A 123 -0.08 -10.02 -5.47
CA TRP A 123 1.34 -10.28 -5.26
C TRP A 123 1.63 -11.32 -4.18
N GLU A 124 0.60 -11.79 -3.49
CA GLU A 124 0.72 -12.83 -2.45
C GLU A 124 0.47 -14.25 -2.99
N THR A 125 0.15 -14.37 -4.25
CA THR A 125 -0.14 -15.67 -4.89
C THR A 125 1.07 -16.28 -5.59
#